data_982b26baa553cbd941d53037295e3257
#
_entry.id   982b26baa553cbd941d53037295e3257
#
_cell.length_a   1.000
_cell.length_b   1.000
_cell.length_c   1.000
_cell.angle_alpha   90.00
_cell.angle_beta   90.00
_cell.angle_gamma   90.00
#
_symmetry.space_group_name_H-M   'P 1'
#
loop_
_entity.id
_entity.type
_entity.pdbx_description
1 polymer ?
#
loop_
_entity_poly.entity_id
_entity_poly.type
_entity_poly.pdbx_seq_one_letter_code
_entity_poly.pdbx_strand_id
1 'polypeptide(L)'
;MSFKNISFILHKPQLSENIGACARAIKNFNFQKLLLIDPKPIFPNDKIIATSVGAKDIIKSAKVFNYIEKSLKKIDILVATSARFRNKNIKHISISDKFIL
;
A
#
# COMPACT_ATOMS: atom_id res chain seq x y z
N MET A 1 13.48 -9.79 11.17
CA MET A 1 12.13 -10.38 11.14
C MET A 1 11.29 -9.70 10.07
N SER A 2 10.55 -10.45 9.28
CA SER A 2 9.63 -9.88 8.30
C SER A 2 8.18 -10.12 8.76
N PHE A 3 7.30 -9.18 8.37
CA PHE A 3 5.89 -9.23 8.77
C PHE A 3 5.06 -9.71 7.58
N LYS A 4 4.72 -10.99 7.59
CA LYS A 4 4.05 -11.64 6.45
C LYS A 4 2.53 -11.46 6.44
N ASN A 5 1.95 -11.13 7.57
CA ASN A 5 0.51 -10.98 7.70
C ASN A 5 0.03 -9.54 7.61
N ILE A 6 0.91 -8.63 7.22
CA ILE A 6 0.57 -7.23 7.04
C ILE A 6 0.73 -6.88 5.57
N SER A 7 -0.30 -6.28 4.99
CA SER A 7 -0.28 -5.82 3.60
C SER A 7 -0.47 -4.30 3.56
N PHE A 8 0.23 -3.67 2.64
CA PHE A 8 0.06 -2.24 2.37
C PHE A 8 -0.73 -2.08 1.09
N ILE A 9 -1.73 -1.23 1.12
CA ILE A 9 -2.63 -1.01 0.00
C ILE A 9 -2.52 0.45 -0.43
N LEU A 10 -2.20 0.66 -1.71
CA LEU A 10 -2.28 1.97 -2.33
C LEU A 10 -3.53 2.01 -3.18
N HIS A 11 -4.44 2.90 -2.81
CA HIS A 11 -5.71 3.05 -3.50
C HIS A 11 -5.63 4.17 -4.53
N LYS A 12 -5.72 3.80 -5.80
CA LYS A 12 -5.67 4.71 -6.95
C LYS A 12 -4.42 5.60 -6.95
N PRO A 13 -3.23 5.01 -6.82
CA PRO A 13 -2.01 5.82 -6.87
C PRO A 13 -1.88 6.49 -8.23
N GLN A 14 -1.43 7.74 -8.23
CA GLN A 14 -1.37 8.58 -9.42
C GLN A 14 -0.02 8.57 -10.10
N LEU A 15 1.05 8.46 -9.34
CA LEU A 15 2.41 8.64 -9.84
C LEU A 15 3.22 7.37 -9.66
N SER A 16 3.97 7.01 -10.72
CA SER A 16 4.87 5.86 -10.69
C SER A 16 5.91 5.97 -9.58
N GLU A 17 6.47 7.16 -9.39
CA GLU A 17 7.50 7.39 -8.38
C GLU A 17 7.00 7.08 -6.96
N ASN A 18 5.73 7.36 -6.69
CA ASN A 18 5.16 7.10 -5.38
C ASN A 18 5.01 5.60 -5.13
N ILE A 19 4.70 4.84 -6.17
CA ILE A 19 4.64 3.38 -6.04
C ILE A 19 6.03 2.82 -5.74
N GLY A 20 7.04 3.27 -6.47
CA GLY A 20 8.42 2.84 -6.22
C GLY A 20 8.92 3.24 -4.84
N ALA A 21 8.65 4.47 -4.42
CA ALA A 21 9.04 4.94 -3.10
C ALA A 21 8.36 4.14 -1.98
N CYS A 22 7.10 3.81 -2.18
CA CYS A 22 6.35 2.99 -1.21
C CYS A 22 6.96 1.60 -1.09
N ALA A 23 7.33 0.98 -2.21
CA ALA A 23 7.99 -0.32 -2.20
C ALA A 23 9.30 -0.27 -1.42
N ARG A 24 10.07 0.79 -1.59
CA ARG A 24 11.32 0.97 -0.82
C ARG A 24 11.05 1.07 0.68
N ALA A 25 10.05 1.83 1.07
CA ALA A 25 9.70 1.96 2.48
C ALA A 25 9.26 0.62 3.06
N ILE A 26 8.43 -0.11 2.32
CA ILE A 26 7.98 -1.45 2.74
C ILE A 26 9.18 -2.35 2.99
N LYS A 27 10.13 -2.37 2.06
CA LYS A 27 11.32 -3.20 2.17
C LYS A 27 12.18 -2.77 3.37
N ASN A 28 12.38 -1.48 3.55
CA ASN A 28 13.25 -0.94 4.60
C ASN A 28 12.74 -1.29 6.00
N PHE A 29 11.45 -1.44 6.17
CA PHE A 29 10.86 -1.76 7.47
C PHE A 29 10.51 -3.25 7.60
N ASN A 30 11.06 -4.08 6.71
CA ASN A 30 10.89 -5.54 6.75
C ASN A 30 9.48 -6.03 6.50
N PHE A 31 8.66 -5.24 5.82
CA PHE A 31 7.38 -5.70 5.31
C PHE A 31 7.57 -6.28 3.90
N GLN A 32 6.56 -6.96 3.41
CA GLN A 32 6.71 -7.71 2.16
C GLN A 32 5.60 -7.50 1.14
N LYS A 33 4.41 -7.10 1.57
CA LYS A 33 3.24 -7.17 0.71
C LYS A 33 2.74 -5.80 0.31
N LEU A 34 2.64 -5.59 -0.99
CA LEU A 34 2.07 -4.40 -1.59
C LEU A 34 0.92 -4.79 -2.49
N LEU A 35 -0.22 -4.14 -2.30
CA LEU A 35 -1.40 -4.30 -3.15
C LEU A 35 -1.73 -2.95 -3.76
N LEU A 36 -2.08 -2.95 -5.03
CA LEU A 36 -2.44 -1.74 -5.77
C LEU A 36 -3.90 -1.86 -6.21
N ILE A 37 -4.69 -0.84 -5.92
CA ILE A 37 -6.08 -0.79 -6.34
C ILE A 37 -6.21 0.28 -7.41
N ASP A 38 -6.56 -0.14 -8.61
CA ASP A 38 -6.82 0.75 -9.75
C ASP A 38 -5.74 1.83 -9.92
N PRO A 39 -4.47 1.45 -10.06
CA PRO A 39 -3.40 2.43 -10.24
C PRO A 39 -3.56 3.16 -11.56
N LYS A 40 -3.28 4.46 -11.56
CA LYS A 40 -3.31 5.25 -12.80
C LYS A 40 -2.17 4.88 -13.76
N PRO A 41 -0.92 4.72 -13.29
CA PRO A 41 0.15 4.25 -14.17
C PRO A 41 -0.06 2.80 -14.56
N ILE A 42 0.45 2.43 -15.73
CA ILE A 42 0.54 1.03 -16.12
C ILE A 42 1.51 0.34 -15.17
N PHE A 43 1.10 -0.79 -14.61
CA PHE A 43 1.91 -1.49 -13.63
C PHE A 43 2.27 -2.90 -14.12
N PRO A 44 3.56 -3.27 -14.07
CA PRO A 44 4.70 -2.41 -13.75
C PRO A 44 5.15 -1.58 -14.94
N ASN A 45 6.02 -0.60 -14.71
CA ASN A 45 6.66 0.15 -15.77
C ASN A 45 8.09 0.50 -15.38
N ASP A 46 8.85 1.03 -16.32
CA ASP A 46 10.28 1.29 -16.11
C ASP A 46 10.53 2.30 -15.01
N LYS A 47 9.66 3.30 -14.88
CA LYS A 47 9.82 4.33 -13.85
C LYS A 47 9.57 3.78 -12.46
N ILE A 48 8.58 2.90 -12.33
CA ILE A 48 8.32 2.23 -11.06
C ILE A 48 9.53 1.39 -10.66
N ILE A 49 10.07 0.63 -11.61
CA ILE A 49 11.23 -0.21 -11.36
C ILE A 49 12.45 0.65 -10.98
N ALA A 50 12.68 1.73 -11.70
CA ALA A 50 13.81 2.62 -11.45
C ALA A 50 13.74 3.28 -10.07
N THR A 51 12.55 3.64 -9.62
CA THR A 51 12.36 4.30 -8.32
C THR A 51 12.24 3.33 -7.15
N SER A 52 12.16 2.03 -7.41
CA SER A 52 12.06 1.00 -6.38
C SER A 52 13.42 0.36 -6.04
N VAL A 53 14.49 1.13 -6.12
CA VAL A 53 15.86 0.64 -5.92
C VAL A 53 15.95 -0.20 -4.66
N GLY A 54 16.46 -1.44 -4.80
CA GLY A 54 16.58 -2.36 -3.67
C GLY A 54 15.29 -3.04 -3.26
N ALA A 55 14.15 -2.68 -3.85
CA ALA A 55 12.85 -3.22 -3.51
C ALA A 55 12.12 -3.80 -4.72
N LYS A 56 12.86 -4.26 -5.72
CA LYS A 56 12.25 -4.85 -6.92
C LYS A 56 11.44 -6.09 -6.62
N ASP A 57 11.82 -6.83 -5.60
CA ASP A 57 11.07 -8.01 -5.14
C ASP A 57 9.67 -7.64 -4.66
N ILE A 58 9.52 -6.49 -4.01
CA ILE A 58 8.21 -5.99 -3.58
C ILE A 58 7.34 -5.70 -4.80
N ILE A 59 7.91 -5.07 -5.82
CA ILE A 59 7.20 -4.77 -7.06
C ILE A 59 6.79 -6.06 -7.78
N LYS A 60 7.71 -7.03 -7.86
CA LYS A 60 7.43 -8.29 -8.55
C LYS A 60 6.32 -9.10 -7.91
N SER A 61 6.20 -9.04 -6.59
CA SER A 61 5.18 -9.80 -5.86
C SER A 61 3.90 -9.00 -5.63
N ALA A 62 3.88 -7.72 -5.99
CA ALA A 62 2.70 -6.88 -5.80
C ALA A 62 1.53 -7.38 -6.65
N LYS A 63 0.33 -7.23 -6.12
CA LYS A 63 -0.89 -7.60 -6.81
C LYS A 63 -1.71 -6.37 -7.14
N VAL A 64 -2.36 -6.39 -8.30
CA VAL A 64 -3.19 -5.30 -8.78
C VAL A 64 -4.65 -5.76 -8.79
N PHE A 65 -5.52 -4.94 -8.25
CA PHE A 65 -6.96 -5.18 -8.26
C PHE A 65 -7.66 -3.98 -8.86
N ASN A 66 -8.80 -4.20 -9.49
CA ASN A 66 -9.63 -3.11 -10.00
C ASN A 66 -10.48 -2.47 -8.91
N TYR A 67 -10.83 -3.24 -7.89
CA TYR A 67 -11.70 -2.81 -6.79
C TYR A 67 -11.14 -3.28 -5.47
N ILE A 68 -11.29 -2.44 -4.45
CA ILE A 68 -10.73 -2.74 -3.14
C ILE A 68 -11.35 -3.98 -2.49
N GLU A 69 -12.61 -4.27 -2.78
CA GLU A 69 -13.33 -5.37 -2.14
C GLU A 69 -12.62 -6.70 -2.35
N LYS A 70 -12.05 -6.92 -3.53
CA LYS A 70 -11.34 -8.17 -3.82
C LYS A 70 -10.05 -8.29 -3.01
N SER A 71 -9.40 -7.18 -2.73
CA SER A 71 -8.16 -7.18 -1.98
C SER A 71 -8.37 -7.45 -0.50
N LEU A 72 -9.60 -7.27 0.00
CA LEU A 72 -9.92 -7.38 1.43
C LEU A 72 -10.48 -8.73 1.84
N LYS A 73 -10.58 -9.69 0.94
CA LYS A 73 -11.27 -10.96 1.23
C LYS A 73 -10.72 -11.71 2.44
N LYS A 74 -9.42 -11.62 2.68
CA LYS A 74 -8.77 -12.34 3.77
C LYS A 74 -8.22 -11.39 4.85
N ILE A 75 -8.76 -10.19 4.89
CA ILE A 75 -8.30 -9.17 5.83
C ILE A 75 -9.24 -9.14 7.03
N ASP A 76 -8.66 -9.23 8.22
CA ASP A 76 -9.42 -9.14 9.47
C ASP A 76 -9.56 -7.71 9.95
N ILE A 77 -8.52 -6.91 9.76
CA ILE A 77 -8.47 -5.53 10.26
C ILE A 77 -7.94 -4.64 9.14
N LEU A 78 -8.66 -3.58 8.84
CA LEU A 78 -8.25 -2.60 7.86
C LEU A 78 -8.05 -1.24 8.55
N VAL A 79 -6.86 -0.67 8.35
CA VAL A 79 -6.56 0.69 8.82
C VAL A 79 -6.34 1.56 7.59
N ALA A 80 -7.12 2.63 7.49
CA ALA A 80 -7.00 3.55 6.38
C ALA A 80 -6.40 4.87 6.85
N THR A 81 -5.54 5.46 6.02
CA THR A 81 -4.99 6.78 6.29
C THR A 81 -5.48 7.75 5.23
N SER A 82 -5.79 8.96 5.65
CA SER A 82 -6.26 10.00 4.75
C SER A 82 -5.88 11.36 5.32
N ALA A 83 -5.56 12.29 4.43
CA ALA A 83 -5.23 13.65 4.84
C ALA A 83 -6.47 14.47 5.21
N ARG A 84 -7.67 13.96 4.91
CA ARG A 84 -8.92 14.67 5.18
C ARG A 84 -10.02 13.67 5.55
N PHE A 85 -11.02 14.17 6.28
CA PHE A 85 -12.17 13.37 6.65
C PHE A 85 -13.06 13.16 5.43
N ARG A 86 -13.37 11.91 5.13
CA ARG A 86 -14.21 11.57 3.97
C ARG A 86 -15.58 11.05 4.37
N ASN A 87 -15.69 10.47 5.56
CA ASN A 87 -16.93 9.83 5.99
C ASN A 87 -17.04 9.92 7.50
N LYS A 88 -18.16 10.44 8.00
CA LYS A 88 -18.41 10.58 9.43
C LYS A 88 -18.56 9.24 10.14
N ASN A 89 -18.93 8.20 9.42
CA ASN A 89 -19.13 6.88 10.00
C ASN A 89 -17.84 6.10 10.17
N ILE A 90 -16.73 6.60 9.63
CA ILE A 90 -15.43 5.97 9.76
C ILE A 90 -14.70 6.59 10.94
N LYS A 91 -14.18 5.72 11.82
CA LYS A 91 -13.36 6.19 12.93
C LYS A 91 -12.04 6.73 12.41
N HIS A 92 -11.75 7.98 12.77
CA HIS A 92 -10.51 8.63 12.41
C HIS A 92 -9.57 8.65 13.60
N ILE A 93 -8.33 8.23 13.37
CA ILE A 93 -7.30 8.13 14.40
C ILE A 93 -6.11 8.94 13.95
N SER A 94 -5.63 9.83 14.80
CA SER A 94 -4.41 10.58 14.54
C SER A 94 -3.20 9.66 14.66
N ILE A 95 -2.17 9.89 13.82
CA ILE A 95 -0.94 9.11 13.92
C ILE A 95 -0.28 9.30 15.29
N SER A 96 -0.45 10.45 15.91
CA SER A 96 0.10 10.71 17.22
C SER A 96 -0.66 10.01 18.36
N ASP A 97 -1.86 9.53 18.10
CA ASP A 97 -2.64 8.84 19.12
C ASP A 97 -2.06 7.46 19.38
N LYS A 98 -2.08 7.06 20.62
CA LYS A 98 -1.81 5.69 20.97
C LYS A 98 -3.08 4.90 20.76
N PHE A 99 -3.04 3.98 19.85
CA PHE A 99 -4.20 3.15 19.61
C PHE A 99 -3.76 1.75 19.25
N ILE A 100 -4.70 0.87 19.43
CA ILE A 100 -4.53 -0.52 19.08
C ILE A 100 -5.75 -0.95 18.29
N LEU A 101 -5.51 -1.72 17.32
CA LEU A 101 -6.55 -2.19 16.42
C LEU A 101 -7.44 -3.25 17.09
#